data_a6d0936c4c2933c2bebdf94dc236c4c4
#
_entry.id   a6d0936c4c2933c2bebdf94dc236c4c4
#
_cell.length_a   1.000
_cell.length_b   1.000
_cell.length_c   1.000
_cell.angle_alpha   90.00
_cell.angle_beta   90.00
_cell.angle_gamma   90.00
#
_symmetry.space_group_name_H-M   'P 1'
#
loop_
_entity.id
_entity.type
_entity.pdbx_description
1 polymer ?
#
loop_
_entity_poly.entity_id
_entity_poly.type
_entity_poly.pdbx_seq_one_letter_code
_entity_poly.pdbx_strand_id
1 'polypeptide(L)'
;MTGVVLLAAMVRLASAVNASTTSAETITVHPERDDTMLLNPGKGWVQYYGADKYTKDYIGIGYTRWAWSVLEPKEGQYNWKEIDGFLAQFKRYGKKTAFGVMSVSTGLGQYVTPKWVFEAGAVPLAVPDDSSPTGQQIIPKTWDDPVFLKKLKAFVRALGQHYDGNPDIAFLDIRSYGNWGEGHIGMLKAPGIVLTPPDNLKTNYPLPYVESFPHTQLMIVWGSSLYDQVYDWAVAQGAGMRRDGILSIWSKDGSECMRAHGRAPAVFEYCDGYADMKKNGWWKPDLLRDTYFPAGKPTYMQWNPKIFEENPEFFRKLGNYVGYHFVLQQAILPKTCRASVPFQMELQWLNDGVAYLYEPCRVAVALLDANNHVSQRQWLPASNPKGWAPGVSKTETMPVAWDKAPAGSYKAALGLFLNEKDADPVYRLGIQGRTANGWYVLSDKIELGN
;
A
#
# COMPACT_ATOMS: atom_id res chain seq x y z
N MET A 1 67.34 -46.07 12.70
CA MET A 1 66.59 -46.82 13.75
C MET A 1 65.11 -46.33 13.58
N THR A 2 64.35 -47.16 12.95
CA THR A 2 62.95 -46.94 12.53
C THR A 2 61.99 -47.44 13.57
N GLY A 3 61.16 -46.56 14.10
CA GLY A 3 60.10 -46.91 15.05
C GLY A 3 58.76 -46.81 14.33
N VAL A 4 58.13 -47.94 14.03
CA VAL A 4 56.77 -48.06 13.46
C VAL A 4 55.81 -48.06 14.64
N VAL A 5 54.86 -47.08 14.61
CA VAL A 5 53.70 -47.07 15.50
C VAL A 5 52.46 -47.56 14.71
N LEU A 6 51.93 -48.70 15.15
CA LEU A 6 50.65 -49.23 14.70
C LEU A 6 49.50 -48.44 15.32
N LEU A 7 48.64 -47.84 14.50
CA LEU A 7 47.39 -47.27 14.93
C LEU A 7 46.25 -48.26 14.65
N ALA A 8 45.67 -48.81 15.71
CA ALA A 8 44.49 -49.69 15.62
C ALA A 8 43.23 -48.87 15.38
N ALA A 9 42.60 -49.09 14.23
CA ALA A 9 41.30 -48.49 13.88
C ALA A 9 40.17 -49.28 14.55
N MET A 10 39.49 -48.71 15.54
CA MET A 10 38.20 -49.21 16.03
C MET A 10 37.08 -48.79 15.05
N VAL A 11 36.59 -49.75 14.30
CA VAL A 11 35.35 -49.61 13.51
C VAL A 11 34.18 -49.76 14.48
N ARG A 12 33.49 -48.62 14.81
CA ARG A 12 32.18 -48.69 15.46
C ARG A 12 31.14 -48.91 14.37
N LEU A 13 30.49 -50.06 14.35
CA LEU A 13 29.24 -50.27 13.63
C LEU A 13 28.17 -49.39 14.27
N ALA A 14 27.79 -48.35 13.58
CA ALA A 14 26.54 -47.63 13.85
C ALA A 14 25.40 -48.46 13.29
N SER A 15 24.63 -49.10 14.15
CA SER A 15 23.36 -49.71 13.79
C SER A 15 22.42 -48.61 13.37
N ALA A 16 22.17 -48.48 12.07
CA ALA A 16 21.11 -47.63 11.54
C ALA A 16 19.77 -48.25 12.01
N VAL A 17 19.17 -47.63 12.99
CA VAL A 17 17.76 -47.86 13.30
C VAL A 17 16.98 -47.26 12.12
N ASN A 18 16.54 -48.12 11.21
CA ASN A 18 15.52 -47.78 10.23
C ASN A 18 14.22 -47.50 11.00
N ALA A 19 14.02 -46.26 11.42
CA ALA A 19 12.71 -45.77 11.78
C ALA A 19 11.92 -45.80 10.47
N SER A 20 11.09 -46.81 10.29
CA SER A 20 10.03 -46.83 9.26
C SER A 20 9.16 -45.63 9.53
N THR A 21 9.41 -44.53 8.80
CA THR A 21 8.50 -43.40 8.73
C THR A 21 7.35 -43.88 7.86
N THR A 22 6.32 -44.50 8.50
CA THR A 22 5.01 -44.56 7.86
C THR A 22 4.63 -43.13 7.56
N SER A 23 4.64 -42.74 6.29
CA SER A 23 4.19 -41.42 5.87
C SER A 23 2.77 -41.25 6.40
N ALA A 24 2.56 -40.31 7.30
CA ALA A 24 1.22 -40.01 7.78
C ALA A 24 0.34 -39.73 6.56
N GLU A 25 -0.86 -40.33 6.57
CA GLU A 25 -1.84 -40.11 5.50
C GLU A 25 -2.12 -38.61 5.42
N THR A 26 -1.87 -38.01 4.25
CA THR A 26 -2.08 -36.56 4.02
C THR A 26 -3.41 -36.31 3.33
N ILE A 27 -3.95 -35.15 3.55
CA ILE A 27 -5.04 -34.57 2.75
C ILE A 27 -4.47 -33.45 1.89
N THR A 28 -4.90 -33.41 0.65
CA THR A 28 -4.68 -32.28 -0.26
C THR A 28 -5.99 -31.51 -0.39
N VAL A 29 -5.95 -30.25 -0.06
CA VAL A 29 -7.10 -29.34 -0.08
C VAL A 29 -6.89 -28.35 -1.20
N HIS A 30 -7.89 -28.18 -2.06
CA HIS A 30 -7.99 -27.12 -3.06
C HIS A 30 -9.17 -26.22 -2.67
N PRO A 31 -8.93 -25.11 -1.98
CA PRO A 31 -10.02 -24.23 -1.57
C PRO A 31 -10.78 -23.67 -2.78
N GLU A 32 -12.10 -23.59 -2.66
CA GLU A 32 -12.95 -22.93 -3.66
C GLU A 32 -12.67 -21.43 -3.68
N ARG A 33 -12.63 -20.84 -4.89
CA ARG A 33 -12.37 -19.40 -5.05
C ARG A 33 -13.56 -18.57 -4.55
N ASP A 34 -13.23 -17.40 -3.99
CA ASP A 34 -14.15 -16.30 -3.71
C ASP A 34 -13.77 -15.10 -4.59
N ASP A 35 -14.62 -14.81 -5.57
CA ASP A 35 -14.42 -13.69 -6.51
C ASP A 35 -15.10 -12.40 -6.03
N THR A 36 -15.66 -12.36 -4.82
CA THR A 36 -16.21 -11.14 -4.23
C THR A 36 -15.08 -10.11 -4.02
N MET A 37 -15.42 -8.81 -4.12
CA MET A 37 -14.43 -7.77 -3.89
C MET A 37 -13.96 -7.78 -2.42
N LEU A 38 -12.68 -7.99 -2.22
CA LEU A 38 -12.08 -8.06 -0.89
C LEU A 38 -11.49 -6.72 -0.48
N LEU A 39 -11.98 -6.18 0.63
CA LEU A 39 -11.37 -5.05 1.31
C LEU A 39 -10.26 -5.54 2.23
N ASN A 40 -9.04 -5.19 1.88
CA ASN A 40 -7.83 -5.57 2.62
C ASN A 40 -7.00 -4.33 2.98
N PRO A 41 -6.23 -4.35 4.08
CA PRO A 41 -5.30 -3.27 4.40
C PRO A 41 -4.29 -3.02 3.28
N GLY A 42 -3.92 -1.77 3.08
CA GLY A 42 -2.81 -1.40 2.20
C GLY A 42 -3.07 -1.53 0.70
N LYS A 43 -4.34 -1.53 0.24
CA LYS A 43 -4.71 -1.61 -1.18
C LYS A 43 -6.08 -1.02 -1.49
N GLY A 44 -6.35 -0.85 -2.77
CA GLY A 44 -7.72 -0.69 -3.30
C GLY A 44 -8.10 0.73 -3.68
N TRP A 45 -9.37 1.06 -3.56
CA TRP A 45 -9.93 2.32 -4.00
C TRP A 45 -9.61 3.47 -3.05
N VAL A 46 -9.25 4.63 -3.61
CA VAL A 46 -8.91 5.87 -2.89
C VAL A 46 -10.07 6.85 -3.04
N GLN A 47 -10.74 7.14 -1.94
CA GLN A 47 -11.83 8.11 -1.91
C GLN A 47 -11.31 9.50 -1.62
N TYR A 48 -11.62 10.43 -2.53
CA TYR A 48 -11.21 11.82 -2.43
C TYR A 48 -12.18 12.63 -1.57
N TYR A 49 -11.62 13.57 -0.82
CA TYR A 49 -12.28 14.58 0.01
C TYR A 49 -12.94 13.99 1.26
N GLY A 50 -14.20 13.68 1.29
CA GLY A 50 -14.91 13.24 2.49
C GLY A 50 -15.40 11.80 2.43
N ALA A 51 -15.69 11.21 3.58
CA ALA A 51 -16.34 9.90 3.67
C ALA A 51 -17.81 10.01 3.27
N ASP A 52 -18.32 9.00 2.56
CA ASP A 52 -19.70 8.89 2.08
C ASP A 52 -20.29 7.49 2.30
N LYS A 53 -21.45 7.22 1.67
CA LYS A 53 -22.14 5.93 1.74
C LYS A 53 -21.33 4.72 1.24
N TYR A 54 -20.31 4.94 0.41
CA TYR A 54 -19.47 3.87 -0.15
C TYR A 54 -18.24 3.54 0.70
N THR A 55 -17.87 4.42 1.63
CA THR A 55 -16.62 4.33 2.40
C THR A 55 -16.46 2.99 3.10
N LYS A 56 -17.52 2.50 3.75
CA LYS A 56 -17.47 1.26 4.52
C LYS A 56 -17.16 0.05 3.64
N ASP A 57 -17.86 -0.08 2.51
CA ASP A 57 -17.97 -1.35 1.78
C ASP A 57 -17.07 -1.43 0.52
N TYR A 58 -16.50 -0.29 0.07
CA TYR A 58 -15.73 -0.26 -1.17
C TYR A 58 -14.36 0.40 -1.05
N ILE A 59 -14.15 1.26 -0.06
CA ILE A 59 -12.97 2.14 -0.01
C ILE A 59 -11.84 1.52 0.80
N GLY A 60 -10.63 1.57 0.25
CA GLY A 60 -9.39 1.18 0.93
C GLY A 60 -8.89 2.27 1.86
N ILE A 61 -8.75 3.49 1.35
CA ILE A 61 -8.27 4.68 2.09
C ILE A 61 -8.99 5.95 1.67
N GLY A 62 -9.01 6.96 2.57
CA GLY A 62 -9.38 8.32 2.23
C GLY A 62 -8.18 9.11 1.70
N TYR A 63 -8.42 10.15 0.88
CA TYR A 63 -7.38 11.04 0.38
C TYR A 63 -7.88 12.47 0.23
N THR A 64 -7.00 13.45 0.53
CA THR A 64 -7.27 14.86 0.25
C THR A 64 -5.98 15.63 0.03
N ARG A 65 -6.12 16.87 -0.47
CA ARG A 65 -5.03 17.82 -0.65
C ARG A 65 -5.42 19.15 -0.01
N TRP A 66 -4.48 19.76 0.69
CA TRP A 66 -4.67 21.08 1.26
C TRP A 66 -3.74 22.10 0.63
N ALA A 67 -4.23 23.34 0.51
CA ALA A 67 -3.36 24.48 0.33
C ALA A 67 -2.51 24.68 1.59
N TRP A 68 -1.23 25.00 1.45
CA TRP A 68 -0.38 25.33 2.60
C TRP A 68 -0.95 26.47 3.43
N SER A 69 -1.55 27.49 2.78
CA SER A 69 -2.20 28.61 3.47
C SER A 69 -3.34 28.23 4.42
N VAL A 70 -4.00 27.10 4.18
CA VAL A 70 -5.05 26.58 5.08
C VAL A 70 -4.44 25.96 6.33
N LEU A 71 -3.32 25.26 6.18
CA LEU A 71 -2.65 24.56 7.28
C LEU A 71 -1.74 25.47 8.11
N GLU A 72 -1.23 26.56 7.53
CA GLU A 72 -0.42 27.56 8.21
C GLU A 72 -0.87 28.98 7.82
N PRO A 73 -2.03 29.45 8.33
CA PRO A 73 -2.59 30.74 7.96
C PRO A 73 -1.74 31.94 8.41
N LYS A 74 -0.90 31.74 9.44
CA LYS A 74 0.12 32.69 9.92
C LYS A 74 1.40 31.90 10.24
N GLU A 75 2.55 32.53 10.08
CA GLU A 75 3.84 31.90 10.36
C GLU A 75 3.90 31.25 11.74
N GLY A 76 4.19 29.94 11.79
CA GLY A 76 4.26 29.16 13.02
C GLY A 76 2.91 28.87 13.70
N GLN A 77 1.78 29.23 13.09
CA GLN A 77 0.44 28.94 13.62
C GLN A 77 -0.23 27.89 12.73
N TYR A 78 -0.20 26.65 13.21
CA TYR A 78 -0.66 25.51 12.42
C TYR A 78 -2.12 25.15 12.72
N ASN A 79 -2.88 24.90 11.67
CA ASN A 79 -4.27 24.50 11.72
C ASN A 79 -4.42 22.97 11.56
N TRP A 80 -3.80 22.20 12.46
CA TRP A 80 -3.79 20.73 12.38
C TRP A 80 -5.19 20.10 12.48
N LYS A 81 -6.18 20.82 13.03
CA LYS A 81 -7.57 20.34 13.13
C LYS A 81 -8.18 19.94 11.79
N GLU A 82 -7.72 20.52 10.66
CA GLU A 82 -8.18 20.13 9.31
C GLU A 82 -7.75 18.69 8.99
N ILE A 83 -6.48 18.36 9.27
CA ILE A 83 -5.95 17.01 9.07
C ILE A 83 -6.60 16.07 10.07
N ASP A 84 -6.61 16.40 11.38
CA ASP A 84 -7.17 15.53 12.42
C ASP A 84 -8.66 15.21 12.18
N GLY A 85 -9.43 16.22 11.75
CA GLY A 85 -10.84 16.03 11.39
C GLY A 85 -11.02 15.06 10.21
N PHE A 86 -10.14 15.13 9.22
CA PHE A 86 -10.17 14.24 8.08
C PHE A 86 -9.76 12.82 8.47
N LEU A 87 -8.69 12.64 9.25
CA LEU A 87 -8.30 11.34 9.80
C LEU A 87 -9.47 10.69 10.56
N ALA A 88 -10.12 11.46 11.44
CA ALA A 88 -11.23 10.97 12.26
C ALA A 88 -12.45 10.52 11.42
N GLN A 89 -12.71 11.15 10.26
CA GLN A 89 -13.81 10.75 9.38
C GLN A 89 -13.65 9.32 8.87
N PHE A 90 -12.44 8.92 8.45
CA PHE A 90 -12.16 7.60 7.90
C PHE A 90 -11.89 6.55 8.97
N LYS A 91 -11.28 6.95 10.08
CA LYS A 91 -11.02 6.08 11.24
C LYS A 91 -12.30 5.42 11.78
N ARG A 92 -13.46 6.11 11.73
CA ARG A 92 -14.77 5.54 12.11
C ARG A 92 -15.15 4.30 11.31
N TYR A 93 -14.61 4.15 10.10
CA TYR A 93 -14.81 2.99 9.23
C TYR A 93 -13.62 2.02 9.27
N GLY A 94 -12.67 2.22 10.20
CA GLY A 94 -11.43 1.42 10.24
C GLY A 94 -10.51 1.63 9.04
N LYS A 95 -10.59 2.83 8.40
CA LYS A 95 -9.79 3.17 7.22
C LYS A 95 -8.70 4.16 7.59
N LYS A 96 -7.52 3.96 6.99
CA LYS A 96 -6.46 4.95 6.99
C LYS A 96 -6.76 6.08 5.99
N THR A 97 -6.00 7.15 6.07
CA THR A 97 -6.05 8.25 5.11
C THR A 97 -4.68 8.54 4.54
N ALA A 98 -4.66 9.29 3.44
CA ALA A 98 -3.47 9.84 2.86
C ALA A 98 -3.75 11.30 2.46
N PHE A 99 -2.70 12.11 2.33
CA PHE A 99 -2.87 13.49 1.93
C PHE A 99 -1.60 14.09 1.30
N GLY A 100 -1.77 15.26 0.69
CA GLY A 100 -0.67 16.08 0.20
C GLY A 100 -0.89 17.55 0.49
N VAL A 101 0.20 18.34 0.58
CA VAL A 101 0.14 19.77 0.78
C VAL A 101 0.72 20.49 -0.43
N MET A 102 -0.10 21.37 -1.02
CA MET A 102 0.23 22.10 -2.23
C MET A 102 0.70 23.53 -1.90
N SER A 103 1.73 23.99 -2.60
CA SER A 103 2.16 25.40 -2.59
C SER A 103 1.54 26.21 -3.74
N VAL A 104 1.17 25.52 -4.82
CA VAL A 104 0.51 26.11 -6.00
C VAL A 104 -0.60 25.18 -6.47
N SER A 105 -1.75 25.72 -6.80
CA SER A 105 -2.88 24.95 -7.32
C SER A 105 -3.89 25.87 -7.98
N THR A 106 -3.99 25.85 -9.29
CA THR A 106 -5.14 26.50 -9.96
C THR A 106 -6.44 25.90 -9.44
N GLY A 107 -7.45 26.74 -9.22
CA GLY A 107 -8.74 26.30 -8.70
C GLY A 107 -8.92 26.41 -7.18
N LEU A 108 -7.91 26.85 -6.41
CA LEU A 108 -7.99 26.99 -4.96
C LEU A 108 -7.91 28.43 -4.42
N GLY A 109 -8.11 29.42 -5.31
CA GLY A 109 -8.18 30.84 -4.92
C GLY A 109 -6.83 31.56 -4.97
N GLN A 110 -6.80 32.77 -4.38
CA GLN A 110 -5.71 33.71 -4.60
C GLN A 110 -4.36 33.28 -3.95
N TYR A 111 -4.40 32.65 -2.78
CA TYR A 111 -3.19 32.27 -2.03
C TYR A 111 -3.23 30.79 -1.64
N VAL A 112 -2.48 29.96 -2.34
CA VAL A 112 -2.20 28.56 -1.96
C VAL A 112 -0.91 28.51 -1.13
N THR A 113 0.16 29.20 -1.56
CA THR A 113 1.24 29.64 -0.67
C THR A 113 0.71 30.73 0.25
N PRO A 114 0.94 30.67 1.58
CA PRO A 114 0.44 31.67 2.50
C PRO A 114 0.89 33.09 2.14
N LYS A 115 0.00 34.07 2.26
CA LYS A 115 0.29 35.48 1.97
C LYS A 115 1.51 36.01 2.73
N TRP A 116 1.63 35.62 4.00
CA TRP A 116 2.74 36.03 4.86
C TRP A 116 4.14 35.60 4.34
N VAL A 117 4.21 34.56 3.51
CA VAL A 117 5.48 34.13 2.86
C VAL A 117 5.99 35.22 1.91
N PHE A 118 5.07 35.84 1.15
CA PHE A 118 5.42 36.97 0.26
C PHE A 118 5.69 38.24 1.05
N GLU A 119 4.95 38.49 2.13
CA GLU A 119 5.21 39.60 3.07
C GLU A 119 6.57 39.45 3.77
N ALA A 120 7.08 38.23 3.93
CA ALA A 120 8.42 37.94 4.45
C ALA A 120 9.53 38.10 3.42
N GLY A 121 9.20 38.42 2.15
CA GLY A 121 10.16 38.77 1.11
C GLY A 121 10.31 37.77 -0.04
N ALA A 122 9.52 36.69 -0.09
CA ALA A 122 9.46 35.85 -1.29
C ALA A 122 8.88 36.66 -2.46
N VAL A 123 9.47 36.55 -3.65
CA VAL A 123 9.05 37.35 -4.81
C VAL A 123 7.77 36.78 -5.43
N PRO A 124 6.66 37.56 -5.44
CA PRO A 124 5.39 37.09 -5.99
C PRO A 124 5.32 37.19 -7.51
N LEU A 125 4.53 36.30 -8.13
CA LEU A 125 4.08 36.38 -9.52
C LEU A 125 2.57 36.17 -9.53
N ALA A 126 1.82 37.13 -10.13
CA ALA A 126 0.39 36.98 -10.36
C ALA A 126 0.17 36.17 -11.64
N VAL A 127 -0.63 35.11 -11.55
CA VAL A 127 -1.03 34.28 -12.69
C VAL A 127 -2.57 34.23 -12.78
N PRO A 128 -3.18 34.18 -13.99
CA PRO A 128 -4.63 34.07 -14.13
C PRO A 128 -5.17 32.84 -13.45
N ASP A 129 -6.25 33.01 -12.69
CA ASP A 129 -7.02 31.93 -12.05
C ASP A 129 -8.48 32.36 -11.88
N ASP A 130 -9.35 31.80 -12.69
CA ASP A 130 -10.77 32.15 -12.73
C ASP A 130 -11.54 31.73 -11.46
N SER A 131 -10.95 30.83 -10.67
CA SER A 131 -11.52 30.42 -9.37
C SER A 131 -11.23 31.42 -8.25
N SER A 132 -10.27 32.31 -8.44
CA SER A 132 -9.94 33.36 -7.48
C SER A 132 -10.92 34.54 -7.55
N PRO A 133 -11.36 35.10 -6.41
CA PRO A 133 -12.20 36.31 -6.41
C PRO A 133 -11.55 37.51 -7.12
N THR A 134 -10.24 37.52 -7.25
CA THR A 134 -9.48 38.58 -7.96
C THR A 134 -9.14 38.22 -9.41
N GLY A 135 -9.55 37.04 -9.91
CA GLY A 135 -9.16 36.53 -11.21
C GLY A 135 -7.67 36.13 -11.31
N GLN A 136 -6.98 36.08 -10.17
CA GLN A 136 -5.54 35.82 -10.13
C GLN A 136 -5.17 34.94 -8.93
N GLN A 137 -4.18 34.07 -9.10
CA GLN A 137 -3.46 33.42 -8.02
C GLN A 137 -2.07 34.04 -7.89
N ILE A 138 -1.60 34.18 -6.66
CA ILE A 138 -0.25 34.66 -6.36
C ILE A 138 0.64 33.44 -6.03
N ILE A 139 1.65 33.25 -6.86
CA ILE A 139 2.61 32.14 -6.74
C ILE A 139 4.03 32.67 -6.57
N PRO A 140 5.00 31.88 -6.07
CA PRO A 140 6.40 32.26 -6.10
C PRO A 140 6.85 32.46 -7.56
N LYS A 141 7.50 33.59 -7.85
CA LYS A 141 8.04 33.90 -9.20
C LYS A 141 9.06 32.86 -9.67
N THR A 142 9.80 32.31 -8.75
CA THR A 142 10.63 31.12 -8.93
C THR A 142 10.44 30.18 -7.76
N TRP A 143 10.37 28.90 -8.03
CA TRP A 143 10.28 27.88 -6.98
C TRP A 143 11.62 27.58 -6.28
N ASP A 144 12.70 28.24 -6.70
CA ASP A 144 14.01 28.27 -6.03
C ASP A 144 14.20 29.56 -5.19
N ASP A 145 13.13 30.34 -4.95
CA ASP A 145 13.18 31.52 -4.09
C ASP A 145 13.64 31.13 -2.67
N PRO A 146 14.74 31.70 -2.16
CA PRO A 146 15.32 31.29 -0.88
C PRO A 146 14.42 31.55 0.34
N VAL A 147 13.60 32.60 0.30
CA VAL A 147 12.65 32.91 1.37
C VAL A 147 11.52 31.91 1.36
N PHE A 148 10.90 31.68 0.20
CA PHE A 148 9.88 30.67 0.02
C PHE A 148 10.34 29.30 0.51
N LEU A 149 11.50 28.82 0.03
CA LEU A 149 12.06 27.51 0.37
C LEU A 149 12.38 27.40 1.87
N LYS A 150 12.93 28.45 2.49
CA LYS A 150 13.19 28.47 3.94
C LYS A 150 11.90 28.25 4.74
N LYS A 151 10.81 28.94 4.35
CA LYS A 151 9.51 28.84 5.03
C LYS A 151 8.84 27.49 4.76
N LEU A 152 8.87 26.99 3.52
CA LEU A 152 8.33 25.67 3.16
C LEU A 152 9.03 24.56 3.94
N LYS A 153 10.37 24.56 4.00
CA LYS A 153 11.14 23.56 4.75
C LYS A 153 10.84 23.60 6.25
N ALA A 154 10.58 24.79 6.82
CA ALA A 154 10.14 24.92 8.22
C ALA A 154 8.75 24.30 8.44
N PHE A 155 7.80 24.57 7.55
CA PHE A 155 6.47 23.98 7.56
C PHE A 155 6.52 22.44 7.46
N VAL A 156 7.26 21.89 6.48
CA VAL A 156 7.40 20.43 6.29
C VAL A 156 7.98 19.76 7.54
N ARG A 157 8.97 20.41 8.19
CA ARG A 157 9.52 19.91 9.46
C ARG A 157 8.49 19.90 10.58
N ALA A 158 7.69 20.96 10.73
CA ALA A 158 6.63 21.01 11.72
C ALA A 158 5.54 19.95 11.46
N LEU A 159 5.19 19.73 10.18
CA LEU A 159 4.26 18.68 9.75
C LEU A 159 4.79 17.29 10.14
N GLY A 160 6.07 17.02 9.89
CA GLY A 160 6.73 15.77 10.28
C GLY A 160 6.77 15.58 11.80
N GLN A 161 7.15 16.61 12.56
CA GLN A 161 7.14 16.54 14.04
C GLN A 161 5.77 16.21 14.62
N HIS A 162 4.68 16.55 13.92
CA HIS A 162 3.33 16.30 14.40
C HIS A 162 2.74 14.97 13.92
N TYR A 163 3.05 14.55 12.69
CA TYR A 163 2.35 13.42 12.04
C TYR A 163 3.22 12.23 11.66
N ASP A 164 4.56 12.29 11.73
CA ASP A 164 5.37 11.15 11.34
C ASP A 164 5.08 9.92 12.22
N GLY A 165 4.91 8.77 11.57
CA GLY A 165 4.57 7.51 12.23
C GLY A 165 3.13 7.40 12.74
N ASN A 166 2.23 8.33 12.39
CA ASN A 166 0.82 8.24 12.77
C ASN A 166 0.15 7.02 12.09
N PRO A 167 -0.39 6.05 12.86
CA PRO A 167 -0.92 4.80 12.31
C PRO A 167 -2.18 4.98 11.45
N ASP A 168 -2.88 6.10 11.57
CA ASP A 168 -4.06 6.41 10.78
C ASP A 168 -3.71 7.00 9.40
N ILE A 169 -2.42 7.26 9.13
CA ILE A 169 -1.92 7.75 7.85
C ILE A 169 -1.35 6.58 7.04
N ALA A 170 -1.87 6.37 5.82
CA ALA A 170 -1.38 5.37 4.88
C ALA A 170 -0.12 5.85 4.16
N PHE A 171 -0.14 7.10 3.68
CA PHE A 171 1.00 7.76 3.06
C PHE A 171 0.81 9.28 3.00
N LEU A 172 1.91 9.99 2.75
CA LEU A 172 1.94 11.43 2.48
C LEU A 172 2.50 11.66 1.07
N ASP A 173 1.74 12.39 0.24
CA ASP A 173 2.21 12.83 -1.08
C ASP A 173 3.14 14.04 -0.96
N ILE A 174 4.28 13.99 -1.61
CA ILE A 174 5.20 15.12 -1.79
C ILE A 174 4.62 16.01 -2.90
N ARG A 175 3.83 17.04 -2.51
CA ARG A 175 3.05 17.88 -3.42
C ARG A 175 3.37 19.37 -3.34
N SER A 176 4.57 19.71 -2.90
CA SER A 176 4.94 21.14 -2.75
C SER A 176 5.58 21.76 -3.99
N TYR A 177 5.68 21.03 -5.11
CA TYR A 177 6.27 21.51 -6.35
C TYR A 177 5.34 21.35 -7.55
N GLY A 178 5.21 22.42 -8.34
CA GLY A 178 4.37 22.43 -9.54
C GLY A 178 2.91 22.74 -9.28
N ASN A 179 2.14 22.89 -10.37
CA ASN A 179 0.70 23.07 -10.28
C ASN A 179 0.06 21.79 -9.69
N TRP A 180 -0.88 21.94 -8.76
CA TRP A 180 -1.50 20.87 -7.97
C TRP A 180 -0.51 19.99 -7.20
N GLY A 181 0.76 20.44 -7.13
CA GLY A 181 1.84 19.63 -6.58
C GLY A 181 2.22 18.42 -7.41
N GLU A 182 2.03 18.48 -8.73
CA GLU A 182 2.21 17.35 -9.65
C GLU A 182 3.53 17.39 -10.44
N GLY A 183 4.49 18.20 -10.00
CA GLY A 183 5.83 18.24 -10.62
C GLY A 183 5.88 18.86 -12.01
N HIS A 184 4.83 19.58 -12.42
CA HIS A 184 4.76 20.25 -13.73
C HIS A 184 4.09 21.63 -13.62
N ILE A 185 4.16 22.41 -14.71
CA ILE A 185 3.52 23.73 -14.82
C ILE A 185 2.28 23.72 -15.72
N GLY A 186 1.78 22.54 -16.06
CA GLY A 186 0.57 22.41 -16.88
C GLY A 186 -0.58 23.24 -16.34
N MET A 187 -1.38 23.84 -17.22
CA MET A 187 -2.51 24.73 -16.92
C MET A 187 -2.14 26.08 -16.24
N LEU A 188 -0.90 26.28 -15.77
CA LEU A 188 -0.45 27.60 -15.31
C LEU A 188 -0.17 28.49 -16.51
N LYS A 189 -0.92 29.58 -16.63
CA LYS A 189 -0.64 30.67 -17.60
C LYS A 189 0.41 31.61 -17.01
N ALA A 190 1.64 31.12 -16.86
CA ALA A 190 2.74 31.84 -16.19
C ALA A 190 3.93 32.01 -17.14
N PRO A 191 3.86 32.96 -18.10
CA PRO A 191 4.98 33.23 -19.01
C PRO A 191 6.22 33.66 -18.20
N GLY A 192 7.35 33.06 -18.52
CA GLY A 192 8.64 33.37 -17.85
C GLY A 192 8.90 32.59 -16.54
N ILE A 193 8.05 31.66 -16.17
CA ILE A 193 8.37 30.73 -15.09
C ILE A 193 9.50 29.80 -15.52
N VAL A 194 10.49 29.65 -14.66
CA VAL A 194 11.63 28.75 -14.90
C VAL A 194 11.47 27.51 -14.05
N LEU A 195 11.55 26.34 -14.68
CA LEU A 195 11.52 25.07 -13.97
C LEU A 195 12.80 24.93 -13.13
N THR A 196 12.63 24.42 -11.92
CA THR A 196 13.74 24.10 -11.02
C THR A 196 14.64 23.04 -11.63
N PRO A 197 15.97 23.23 -11.67
CA PRO A 197 16.89 22.20 -12.11
C PRO A 197 16.77 20.92 -11.25
N PRO A 198 17.03 19.73 -11.81
CA PRO A 198 16.84 18.46 -11.08
C PRO A 198 17.55 18.36 -9.73
N ASP A 199 18.80 18.83 -9.62
CA ASP A 199 19.56 18.81 -8.37
C ASP A 199 18.94 19.72 -7.30
N ASN A 200 18.49 20.92 -7.70
CA ASN A 200 17.77 21.83 -6.81
C ASN A 200 16.40 21.24 -6.42
N LEU A 201 15.69 20.63 -7.38
CA LEU A 201 14.41 19.98 -7.09
C LEU A 201 14.58 18.92 -6.00
N LYS A 202 15.57 18.05 -6.14
CA LYS A 202 15.85 17.00 -5.16
C LYS A 202 16.06 17.56 -3.74
N THR A 203 16.92 18.57 -3.61
CA THR A 203 17.29 19.14 -2.29
C THR A 203 16.25 20.07 -1.71
N ASN A 204 15.40 20.67 -2.53
CA ASN A 204 14.44 21.67 -2.09
C ASN A 204 13.06 21.07 -1.75
N TYR A 205 12.68 19.95 -2.37
CA TYR A 205 11.33 19.40 -2.25
C TYR A 205 11.29 17.98 -1.65
N PRO A 206 11.74 16.90 -2.30
CA PRO A 206 11.61 15.58 -1.69
C PRO A 206 12.53 15.36 -0.48
N LEU A 207 13.75 15.91 -0.47
CA LEU A 207 14.67 15.71 0.66
C LEU A 207 14.12 16.20 2.00
N PRO A 208 13.52 17.41 2.15
CA PRO A 208 12.88 17.84 3.39
C PRO A 208 11.79 16.91 3.91
N TYR A 209 11.01 16.29 3.00
CA TYR A 209 10.00 15.30 3.39
C TYR A 209 10.66 14.00 3.87
N VAL A 210 11.65 13.48 3.15
CA VAL A 210 12.40 12.28 3.56
C VAL A 210 13.02 12.44 4.95
N GLU A 211 13.58 13.61 5.24
CA GLU A 211 14.18 13.93 6.54
C GLU A 211 13.13 14.08 7.65
N SER A 212 11.93 14.56 7.31
CA SER A 212 10.87 14.86 8.29
C SER A 212 9.91 13.69 8.54
N PHE A 213 9.89 12.70 7.67
CA PHE A 213 8.97 11.56 7.73
C PHE A 213 9.68 10.21 7.59
N PRO A 214 10.60 9.87 8.52
CA PRO A 214 11.34 8.60 8.45
C PRO A 214 10.49 7.34 8.69
N HIS A 215 9.27 7.47 9.26
CA HIS A 215 8.40 6.34 9.59
C HIS A 215 7.12 6.29 8.76
N THR A 216 6.75 7.39 8.10
CA THR A 216 5.55 7.47 7.27
C THR A 216 5.88 7.18 5.80
N GLN A 217 5.09 6.34 5.14
CA GLN A 217 5.25 6.11 3.69
C GLN A 217 5.08 7.42 2.93
N LEU A 218 6.08 7.80 2.16
CA LEU A 218 6.03 8.94 1.23
C LEU A 218 5.67 8.49 -0.17
N MET A 219 5.00 9.35 -0.93
CA MET A 219 4.73 9.17 -2.36
C MET A 219 5.28 10.37 -3.13
N ILE A 220 5.95 10.11 -4.27
CA ILE A 220 6.34 11.18 -5.18
C ILE A 220 5.50 11.11 -6.46
N VAL A 221 5.05 12.29 -6.91
CA VAL A 221 4.18 12.40 -8.10
C VAL A 221 5.03 12.56 -9.34
N TRP A 222 4.82 11.71 -10.34
CA TRP A 222 5.49 11.86 -11.63
C TRP A 222 4.83 12.98 -12.44
N GLY A 223 5.58 14.00 -12.78
CA GLY A 223 5.08 15.14 -13.54
C GLY A 223 5.84 15.40 -14.86
N SER A 224 7.10 14.98 -14.96
CA SER A 224 7.93 15.23 -16.14
C SER A 224 9.14 14.31 -16.16
N SER A 225 9.51 13.81 -17.34
CA SER A 225 10.74 13.03 -17.54
C SER A 225 12.04 13.83 -17.26
N LEU A 226 11.95 15.17 -17.22
CA LEU A 226 13.07 16.02 -16.78
C LEU A 226 13.57 15.63 -15.38
N TYR A 227 12.69 15.06 -14.54
CA TYR A 227 12.98 14.73 -13.14
C TYR A 227 13.13 13.22 -12.88
N ASP A 228 13.31 12.40 -13.90
CA ASP A 228 13.42 10.95 -13.76
C ASP A 228 14.47 10.54 -12.72
N GLN A 229 15.65 11.18 -12.72
CA GLN A 229 16.69 10.93 -11.72
C GLN A 229 16.28 11.32 -10.28
N VAL A 230 15.39 12.32 -10.11
CA VAL A 230 14.86 12.72 -8.81
C VAL A 230 13.88 11.68 -8.31
N TYR A 231 13.04 11.14 -9.19
CA TYR A 231 12.12 10.05 -8.86
C TYR A 231 12.86 8.77 -8.48
N ASP A 232 13.89 8.39 -9.26
CA ASP A 232 14.74 7.22 -8.94
C ASP A 232 15.42 7.39 -7.57
N TRP A 233 15.91 8.59 -7.27
CA TRP A 233 16.48 8.90 -5.96
C TRP A 233 15.42 8.79 -4.84
N ALA A 234 14.23 9.38 -5.00
CA ALA A 234 13.18 9.34 -4.00
C ALA A 234 12.72 7.90 -3.71
N VAL A 235 12.58 7.08 -4.76
CA VAL A 235 12.26 5.65 -4.63
C VAL A 235 13.38 4.88 -3.91
N ALA A 236 14.64 5.23 -4.14
CA ALA A 236 15.76 4.66 -3.39
C ALA A 236 15.73 5.03 -1.89
N GLN A 237 15.10 6.16 -1.53
CA GLN A 237 14.81 6.54 -0.14
C GLN A 237 13.52 5.90 0.43
N GLY A 238 12.84 5.04 -0.31
CA GLY A 238 11.63 4.35 0.13
C GLY A 238 10.32 5.01 -0.30
N ALA A 239 10.35 6.09 -1.08
CA ALA A 239 9.12 6.69 -1.60
C ALA A 239 8.42 5.77 -2.60
N GLY A 240 7.10 5.71 -2.54
CA GLY A 240 6.26 5.17 -3.59
C GLY A 240 6.09 6.14 -4.75
N MET A 241 5.44 5.68 -5.82
CA MET A 241 5.19 6.49 -7.01
C MET A 241 3.72 6.76 -7.19
N ARG A 242 3.41 7.98 -7.64
CA ARG A 242 2.07 8.35 -8.03
C ARG A 242 2.04 8.80 -9.50
N ARG A 243 1.06 8.32 -10.25
CA ARG A 243 0.80 8.73 -11.63
C ARG A 243 -0.62 9.26 -11.73
N ASP A 244 -0.72 10.57 -11.84
CA ASP A 244 -1.95 11.28 -12.14
C ASP A 244 -2.13 11.37 -13.67
N GLY A 245 -3.33 11.63 -14.13
CA GLY A 245 -3.61 11.74 -15.57
C GLY A 245 -3.84 10.41 -16.29
N ILE A 246 -4.21 9.33 -15.58
CA ILE A 246 -4.54 8.03 -16.19
C ILE A 246 -5.75 8.16 -17.14
N LEU A 247 -5.69 7.47 -18.27
CA LEU A 247 -6.64 7.52 -19.40
C LEU A 247 -6.63 8.84 -20.20
N SER A 248 -5.63 9.70 -20.02
CA SER A 248 -5.46 10.88 -20.86
C SER A 248 -4.51 10.62 -22.03
N ILE A 249 -4.46 11.60 -22.96
CA ILE A 249 -3.44 11.63 -24.01
C ILE A 249 -2.04 11.91 -23.47
N TRP A 250 -1.91 12.37 -22.23
CA TRP A 250 -0.63 12.67 -21.56
C TRP A 250 -0.05 11.49 -20.79
N SER A 251 -0.82 10.41 -20.61
CA SER A 251 -0.38 9.19 -19.93
C SER A 251 -0.51 8.00 -20.85
N LYS A 252 0.61 7.39 -21.21
CA LYS A 252 0.64 6.22 -22.10
C LYS A 252 0.04 4.98 -21.43
N ASP A 253 0.59 4.60 -20.27
CA ASP A 253 0.26 3.34 -19.59
C ASP A 253 0.53 3.35 -18.08
N GLY A 254 1.08 4.44 -17.54
CA GLY A 254 1.41 4.55 -16.10
C GLY A 254 2.65 3.77 -15.68
N SER A 255 3.44 3.26 -16.64
CA SER A 255 4.64 2.44 -16.37
C SER A 255 5.74 3.17 -15.60
N GLU A 256 5.65 4.49 -15.46
CA GLU A 256 6.54 5.28 -14.61
C GLU A 256 6.56 4.77 -13.16
N CYS A 257 5.43 4.22 -12.70
CA CYS A 257 5.30 3.65 -11.35
C CYS A 257 6.09 2.35 -11.14
N MET A 258 6.57 1.71 -12.20
CA MET A 258 7.44 0.52 -12.09
C MET A 258 8.75 0.77 -11.34
N ARG A 259 9.19 2.05 -11.24
CA ARG A 259 10.34 2.41 -10.42
C ARG A 259 10.20 1.98 -8.96
N ALA A 260 8.97 2.07 -8.41
CA ALA A 260 8.67 1.70 -7.03
C ALA A 260 8.23 0.23 -6.87
N HIS A 261 7.94 -0.49 -7.95
CA HIS A 261 7.39 -1.84 -7.90
C HIS A 261 8.27 -2.81 -7.09
N GLY A 262 7.66 -3.55 -6.16
CA GLY A 262 8.35 -4.47 -5.24
C GLY A 262 9.08 -3.78 -4.07
N ARG A 263 9.09 -2.44 -4.00
CA ARG A 263 9.75 -1.66 -2.94
C ARG A 263 8.75 -0.82 -2.14
N ALA A 264 7.85 -0.13 -2.84
CA ALA A 264 6.88 0.80 -2.25
C ALA A 264 5.60 0.84 -3.11
N PRO A 265 4.47 1.34 -2.56
CA PRO A 265 3.19 1.37 -3.25
C PRO A 265 3.17 2.30 -4.46
N ALA A 266 2.23 2.04 -5.38
CA ALA A 266 1.91 2.94 -6.48
C ALA A 266 0.45 3.39 -6.42
N VAL A 267 0.18 4.64 -6.82
CA VAL A 267 -1.16 5.24 -6.83
C VAL A 267 -1.47 5.74 -8.23
N PHE A 268 -2.68 5.44 -8.72
CA PHE A 268 -3.21 5.98 -9.96
C PHE A 268 -4.37 6.94 -9.70
N GLU A 269 -4.39 8.06 -10.43
CA GLU A 269 -5.47 9.04 -10.46
C GLU A 269 -5.96 9.26 -11.89
N TYR A 270 -7.28 9.34 -12.08
CA TYR A 270 -7.87 9.70 -13.37
C TYR A 270 -7.43 11.10 -13.80
N CYS A 271 -7.41 11.31 -15.10
CA CYS A 271 -6.99 12.59 -15.68
C CYS A 271 -8.01 13.73 -15.49
N ASP A 272 -9.27 13.40 -15.25
CA ASP A 272 -10.33 14.40 -15.17
C ASP A 272 -11.59 13.82 -14.50
N GLY A 273 -12.61 14.64 -14.33
CA GLY A 273 -13.94 14.20 -13.94
C GLY A 273 -14.54 13.21 -14.96
N TYR A 274 -15.36 12.27 -14.47
CA TYR A 274 -15.91 11.20 -15.31
C TYR A 274 -16.69 11.71 -16.52
N ALA A 275 -17.48 12.79 -16.33
CA ALA A 275 -18.25 13.39 -17.40
C ALA A 275 -17.34 13.96 -18.51
N ASP A 276 -16.25 14.61 -18.14
CA ASP A 276 -15.30 15.21 -19.07
C ASP A 276 -14.47 14.12 -19.77
N MET A 277 -14.08 13.08 -19.07
CA MET A 277 -13.44 11.91 -19.69
C MET A 277 -14.33 11.26 -20.76
N LYS A 278 -15.64 11.11 -20.50
CA LYS A 278 -16.60 10.60 -21.50
C LYS A 278 -16.71 11.56 -22.70
N LYS A 279 -16.89 12.84 -22.43
CA LYS A 279 -17.03 13.89 -23.45
C LYS A 279 -15.81 13.95 -24.39
N ASN A 280 -14.61 13.80 -23.82
CA ASN A 280 -13.35 13.85 -24.57
C ASN A 280 -12.95 12.50 -25.20
N GLY A 281 -13.75 11.43 -25.03
CA GLY A 281 -13.46 10.09 -25.53
C GLY A 281 -12.29 9.40 -24.81
N TRP A 282 -11.92 9.88 -23.64
CA TRP A 282 -10.83 9.33 -22.82
C TRP A 282 -11.28 8.16 -21.93
N TRP A 283 -12.57 8.08 -21.61
CA TRP A 283 -13.09 6.97 -20.81
C TRP A 283 -13.07 5.67 -21.61
N LYS A 284 -12.06 4.86 -21.36
CA LYS A 284 -11.83 3.54 -21.98
C LYS A 284 -11.50 2.53 -20.87
N PRO A 285 -12.52 1.99 -20.19
CA PRO A 285 -12.32 1.16 -18.98
C PRO A 285 -11.48 -0.09 -19.22
N ASP A 286 -11.57 -0.71 -20.40
CA ASP A 286 -10.76 -1.89 -20.71
C ASP A 286 -9.26 -1.60 -20.68
N LEU A 287 -8.84 -0.38 -21.02
CA LEU A 287 -7.43 0.00 -20.92
C LEU A 287 -6.91 -0.03 -19.49
N LEU A 288 -7.76 0.21 -18.46
CA LEU A 288 -7.33 0.09 -17.06
C LEU A 288 -6.89 -1.34 -16.78
N ARG A 289 -7.71 -2.32 -17.15
CA ARG A 289 -7.43 -3.75 -16.95
C ARG A 289 -6.29 -4.26 -17.83
N ASP A 290 -6.30 -3.90 -19.11
CA ASP A 290 -5.47 -4.57 -20.11
C ASP A 290 -4.14 -3.85 -20.38
N THR A 291 -4.03 -2.56 -19.99
CA THR A 291 -2.83 -1.76 -20.24
C THR A 291 -2.29 -1.12 -18.98
N TYR A 292 -3.05 -0.25 -18.32
CA TYR A 292 -2.53 0.56 -17.22
C TYR A 292 -2.16 -0.25 -15.98
N PHE A 293 -3.02 -1.17 -15.55
CA PHE A 293 -2.73 -1.97 -14.35
C PHE A 293 -1.58 -2.96 -14.57
N PRO A 294 -1.52 -3.68 -15.71
CA PRO A 294 -0.35 -4.52 -16.00
C PRO A 294 0.95 -3.74 -16.15
N ALA A 295 0.92 -2.53 -16.71
CA ALA A 295 2.11 -1.72 -16.94
C ALA A 295 2.62 -0.99 -15.68
N GLY A 296 1.72 -0.38 -14.90
CA GLY A 296 2.11 0.48 -13.76
C GLY A 296 1.92 -0.14 -12.39
N LYS A 297 1.28 -1.31 -12.30
CA LYS A 297 1.15 -2.10 -11.07
C LYS A 297 0.61 -1.32 -9.86
N PRO A 298 -0.55 -0.60 -9.97
CA PRO A 298 -1.03 0.23 -8.88
C PRO A 298 -1.45 -0.59 -7.66
N THR A 299 -1.05 -0.10 -6.48
CA THR A 299 -1.52 -0.56 -5.18
C THR A 299 -2.88 0.06 -4.86
N TYR A 300 -3.04 1.31 -5.32
CA TYR A 300 -4.23 2.12 -5.10
C TYR A 300 -4.68 2.80 -6.39
N MET A 301 -6.00 2.98 -6.54
CA MET A 301 -6.61 3.70 -7.66
C MET A 301 -7.69 4.63 -7.16
N GLN A 302 -7.79 5.81 -7.74
CA GLN A 302 -8.84 6.78 -7.42
C GLN A 302 -10.24 6.16 -7.56
N TRP A 303 -11.07 6.36 -6.53
CA TRP A 303 -12.49 6.02 -6.55
C TRP A 303 -13.30 7.07 -7.30
N ASN A 304 -14.30 6.64 -8.05
CA ASN A 304 -15.31 7.53 -8.61
C ASN A 304 -16.69 6.88 -8.49
N PRO A 305 -17.60 7.46 -7.67
CA PRO A 305 -18.90 6.86 -7.42
C PRO A 305 -19.80 6.77 -8.66
N LYS A 306 -19.71 7.72 -9.59
CA LYS A 306 -20.51 7.68 -10.81
C LYS A 306 -20.07 6.56 -11.74
N ILE A 307 -18.76 6.29 -11.84
CA ILE A 307 -18.25 5.14 -12.60
C ILE A 307 -18.73 3.85 -11.98
N PHE A 308 -18.71 3.74 -10.66
CA PHE A 308 -19.20 2.56 -9.95
C PHE A 308 -20.72 2.35 -10.17
N GLU A 309 -21.53 3.40 -10.07
CA GLU A 309 -22.98 3.33 -10.27
C GLU A 309 -23.35 2.86 -11.68
N GLU A 310 -22.58 3.25 -12.70
CA GLU A 310 -22.82 2.83 -14.10
C GLU A 310 -22.28 1.41 -14.38
N ASN A 311 -21.18 0.98 -13.73
CA ASN A 311 -20.50 -0.28 -14.03
C ASN A 311 -20.02 -1.00 -12.75
N PRO A 312 -20.92 -1.40 -11.84
CA PRO A 312 -20.55 -1.93 -10.52
C PRO A 312 -19.74 -3.25 -10.60
N GLU A 313 -20.09 -4.14 -11.53
CA GLU A 313 -19.38 -5.42 -11.67
C GLU A 313 -17.95 -5.26 -12.17
N PHE A 314 -17.74 -4.39 -13.13
CA PHE A 314 -16.40 -4.07 -13.61
C PHE A 314 -15.55 -3.49 -12.48
N PHE A 315 -16.12 -2.61 -11.67
CA PHE A 315 -15.43 -1.99 -10.55
C PHE A 315 -15.08 -2.97 -9.43
N ARG A 316 -15.98 -3.92 -9.13
CA ARG A 316 -15.71 -4.99 -8.15
C ARG A 316 -14.58 -5.90 -8.61
N LYS A 317 -14.58 -6.31 -9.88
CA LYS A 317 -13.51 -7.14 -10.45
C LYS A 317 -12.17 -6.40 -10.43
N LEU A 318 -12.13 -5.14 -10.83
CA LEU A 318 -10.91 -4.31 -10.73
C LEU A 318 -10.46 -4.11 -9.28
N GLY A 319 -11.36 -4.05 -8.30
CA GLY A 319 -11.03 -3.92 -6.87
C GLY A 319 -10.22 -5.07 -6.33
N ASN A 320 -10.41 -6.30 -6.83
CA ASN A 320 -9.54 -7.42 -6.52
C ASN A 320 -8.20 -7.37 -7.28
N TYR A 321 -8.22 -6.83 -8.50
CA TYR A 321 -7.03 -6.73 -9.35
C TYR A 321 -6.08 -5.60 -8.93
N VAL A 322 -6.60 -4.45 -8.45
CA VAL A 322 -5.78 -3.37 -7.90
C VAL A 322 -5.14 -3.77 -6.58
N GLY A 323 -3.81 -3.57 -6.45
CA GLY A 323 -3.05 -4.04 -5.30
C GLY A 323 -2.76 -5.54 -5.35
N TYR A 324 -2.62 -6.16 -4.20
CA TYR A 324 -2.47 -7.61 -4.07
C TYR A 324 -3.83 -8.30 -3.90
N HIS A 325 -3.91 -9.57 -4.32
CA HIS A 325 -5.07 -10.44 -4.07
C HIS A 325 -4.58 -11.86 -3.86
N PHE A 326 -4.56 -12.31 -2.60
CA PHE A 326 -4.00 -13.62 -2.26
C PHE A 326 -5.03 -14.73 -2.34
N VAL A 327 -4.68 -15.78 -3.05
CA VAL A 327 -5.46 -17.01 -3.22
C VAL A 327 -4.60 -18.19 -2.75
N LEU A 328 -5.10 -18.98 -1.83
CA LEU A 328 -4.52 -20.27 -1.52
C LEU A 328 -5.00 -21.28 -2.55
N GLN A 329 -4.09 -21.74 -3.41
CA GLN A 329 -4.42 -22.69 -4.47
C GLN A 329 -4.49 -24.13 -3.96
N GLN A 330 -3.60 -24.47 -3.00
CA GLN A 330 -3.49 -25.80 -2.42
C GLN A 330 -2.94 -25.72 -1.00
N ALA A 331 -3.40 -26.63 -0.16
CA ALA A 331 -2.79 -26.96 1.12
C ALA A 331 -2.62 -28.46 1.27
N ILE A 332 -1.46 -28.93 1.73
CA ILE A 332 -1.20 -30.33 2.06
C ILE A 332 -0.87 -30.42 3.54
N LEU A 333 -1.61 -31.25 4.27
CA LEU A 333 -1.49 -31.45 5.70
C LEU A 333 -1.85 -32.88 6.09
N PRO A 334 -1.37 -33.43 7.23
CA PRO A 334 -1.70 -34.78 7.64
C PRO A 334 -3.15 -34.89 8.14
N LYS A 335 -3.79 -36.05 7.97
CA LYS A 335 -5.10 -36.38 8.55
C LYS A 335 -4.99 -36.62 10.07
N THR A 336 -3.86 -37.14 10.52
CA THR A 336 -3.59 -37.44 11.90
C THR A 336 -2.25 -36.85 12.32
N CYS A 337 -2.19 -36.23 13.48
CA CYS A 337 -0.98 -35.66 14.08
C CYS A 337 -0.76 -36.28 15.47
N ARG A 338 0.48 -36.22 15.97
CA ARG A 338 0.77 -36.51 17.37
C ARG A 338 1.20 -35.22 18.07
N ALA A 339 0.78 -35.09 19.31
CA ALA A 339 1.15 -33.93 20.13
C ALA A 339 2.69 -33.77 20.17
N SER A 340 3.15 -32.56 20.02
CA SER A 340 4.58 -32.16 20.00
C SER A 340 5.45 -32.80 18.89
N VAL A 341 4.88 -33.59 17.97
CA VAL A 341 5.63 -34.15 16.85
C VAL A 341 5.43 -33.25 15.62
N PRO A 342 6.51 -32.59 15.11
CA PRO A 342 6.41 -31.75 13.95
C PRO A 342 6.05 -32.54 12.69
N PHE A 343 5.20 -31.95 11.85
CA PHE A 343 4.94 -32.40 10.48
C PHE A 343 5.20 -31.27 9.49
N GLN A 344 5.36 -31.61 8.21
CA GLN A 344 5.48 -30.60 7.15
C GLN A 344 4.09 -30.24 6.62
N MET A 345 3.77 -28.94 6.61
CA MET A 345 2.62 -28.39 5.91
C MET A 345 3.10 -27.69 4.66
N GLU A 346 2.45 -27.98 3.52
CA GLU A 346 2.71 -27.28 2.27
C GLU A 346 1.54 -26.37 1.92
N LEU A 347 1.84 -25.14 1.54
CA LEU A 347 0.87 -24.12 1.11
C LEU A 347 1.31 -23.56 -0.25
N GLN A 348 0.42 -23.63 -1.24
CA GLN A 348 0.64 -23.03 -2.55
C GLN A 348 -0.22 -21.78 -2.71
N TRP A 349 0.44 -20.67 -2.87
CA TRP A 349 -0.14 -19.35 -2.97
C TRP A 349 -0.10 -18.79 -4.37
N LEU A 350 -1.10 -17.98 -4.72
CA LEU A 350 -1.09 -17.09 -5.87
C LEU A 350 -1.46 -15.69 -5.41
N ASN A 351 -0.68 -14.69 -5.84
CA ASN A 351 -1.09 -13.30 -5.81
C ASN A 351 -1.59 -12.94 -7.21
N ASP A 352 -2.89 -12.98 -7.45
CA ASP A 352 -3.48 -12.65 -8.74
C ASP A 352 -3.95 -11.18 -8.87
N GLY A 353 -3.56 -10.34 -7.89
CA GLY A 353 -3.55 -8.89 -8.05
C GLY A 353 -2.33 -8.40 -8.84
N VAL A 354 -2.21 -7.09 -9.06
CA VAL A 354 -1.11 -6.51 -9.87
C VAL A 354 0.10 -6.03 -9.06
N ALA A 355 -0.03 -5.86 -7.75
CA ALA A 355 1.01 -5.31 -6.90
C ALA A 355 1.41 -6.24 -5.75
N TYR A 356 2.53 -5.94 -5.12
CA TYR A 356 2.94 -6.58 -3.87
C TYR A 356 2.14 -6.05 -2.68
N LEU A 357 2.17 -6.79 -1.58
CA LEU A 357 1.76 -6.30 -0.27
C LEU A 357 2.91 -5.49 0.36
N TYR A 358 2.63 -4.26 0.77
CA TYR A 358 3.61 -3.38 1.44
C TYR A 358 3.35 -3.23 2.94
N GLU A 359 2.12 -3.48 3.41
CA GLU A 359 1.79 -3.48 4.84
C GLU A 359 2.38 -4.71 5.56
N PRO A 360 2.54 -4.67 6.90
CA PRO A 360 2.93 -5.84 7.67
C PRO A 360 1.92 -6.99 7.50
N CYS A 361 2.44 -8.22 7.41
CA CYS A 361 1.59 -9.42 7.40
C CYS A 361 2.30 -10.58 8.08
N ARG A 362 1.54 -11.33 8.89
CA ARG A 362 1.97 -12.55 9.55
C ARG A 362 0.99 -13.67 9.23
N VAL A 363 1.51 -14.85 8.97
CA VAL A 363 0.70 -16.04 8.68
C VAL A 363 0.70 -16.94 9.90
N ALA A 364 -0.46 -17.47 10.25
CA ALA A 364 -0.61 -18.48 11.29
C ALA A 364 -1.55 -19.60 10.84
N VAL A 365 -1.32 -20.78 11.38
CA VAL A 365 -2.25 -21.90 11.33
C VAL A 365 -2.84 -22.14 12.71
N ALA A 366 -4.03 -22.73 12.76
CA ALA A 366 -4.70 -23.02 14.02
C ALA A 366 -5.44 -24.36 13.99
N LEU A 367 -5.56 -24.95 15.16
CA LEU A 367 -6.59 -25.93 15.47
C LEU A 367 -7.81 -25.20 16.04
N LEU A 368 -8.96 -25.39 15.42
CA LEU A 368 -10.24 -24.86 15.90
C LEU A 368 -11.10 -26.01 16.45
N ASP A 369 -11.84 -25.75 17.53
CA ASP A 369 -12.87 -26.64 18.02
C ASP A 369 -14.10 -26.68 17.11
N ALA A 370 -15.11 -27.47 17.47
CA ALA A 370 -16.36 -27.58 16.71
C ALA A 370 -17.10 -26.23 16.53
N ASN A 371 -16.91 -25.29 17.46
CA ASN A 371 -17.53 -23.97 17.49
C ASN A 371 -16.67 -22.88 16.82
N ASN A 372 -15.55 -23.27 16.20
CA ASN A 372 -14.53 -22.40 15.59
C ASN A 372 -13.75 -21.54 16.59
N HIS A 373 -13.68 -21.90 17.87
CA HIS A 373 -12.75 -21.29 18.81
C HIS A 373 -11.35 -21.84 18.62
N VAL A 374 -10.35 -20.99 18.77
CA VAL A 374 -8.94 -21.35 18.62
C VAL A 374 -8.50 -22.16 19.84
N SER A 375 -8.23 -23.46 19.65
CA SER A 375 -7.63 -24.33 20.68
C SER A 375 -6.11 -24.17 20.75
N GLN A 376 -5.46 -24.03 19.59
CA GLN A 376 -4.05 -23.69 19.48
C GLN A 376 -3.78 -22.92 18.21
N ARG A 377 -2.89 -21.92 18.26
CA ARG A 377 -2.37 -21.17 17.13
C ARG A 377 -0.85 -21.33 17.05
N GLN A 378 -0.31 -21.48 15.85
CA GLN A 378 1.11 -21.46 15.56
C GLN A 378 1.40 -20.45 14.45
N TRP A 379 2.36 -19.55 14.70
CA TRP A 379 2.89 -18.64 13.69
C TRP A 379 3.79 -19.39 12.70
N LEU A 380 3.75 -18.97 11.43
CA LEU A 380 4.59 -19.49 10.36
C LEU A 380 5.62 -18.40 9.96
N PRO A 381 6.71 -18.25 10.71
CA PRO A 381 7.65 -17.12 10.54
C PRO A 381 8.42 -17.18 9.21
N ALA A 382 8.52 -18.36 8.59
CA ALA A 382 9.14 -18.53 7.28
C ALA A 382 8.24 -18.08 6.13
N SER A 383 6.93 -17.95 6.35
CA SER A 383 6.01 -17.43 5.35
C SER A 383 6.15 -15.90 5.22
N ASN A 384 6.34 -15.45 3.99
CA ASN A 384 6.59 -14.02 3.71
C ASN A 384 5.64 -13.47 2.63
N PRO A 385 4.41 -13.07 3.00
CA PRO A 385 3.43 -12.54 2.06
C PRO A 385 3.90 -11.30 1.28
N LYS A 386 4.79 -10.49 1.86
CA LYS A 386 5.39 -9.33 1.15
C LYS A 386 6.25 -9.75 -0.04
N GLY A 387 6.75 -10.98 -0.06
CA GLY A 387 7.54 -11.54 -1.15
C GLY A 387 6.70 -12.33 -2.18
N TRP A 388 5.37 -12.41 -2.03
CA TRP A 388 4.54 -13.13 -3.01
C TRP A 388 4.29 -12.27 -4.24
N ALA A 389 5.08 -12.56 -5.29
CA ALA A 389 5.08 -11.78 -6.52
C ALA A 389 3.73 -11.88 -7.27
N PRO A 390 3.22 -10.75 -7.82
CA PRO A 390 2.02 -10.76 -8.64
C PRO A 390 2.12 -11.68 -9.85
N GLY A 391 1.08 -12.52 -10.06
CA GLY A 391 1.00 -13.44 -11.19
C GLY A 391 1.89 -14.70 -11.06
N VAL A 392 2.57 -14.90 -9.93
CA VAL A 392 3.48 -16.03 -9.72
C VAL A 392 3.00 -16.90 -8.57
N SER A 393 2.83 -18.20 -8.80
CA SER A 393 2.54 -19.16 -7.73
C SER A 393 3.78 -19.37 -6.86
N LYS A 394 3.57 -19.41 -5.54
CA LYS A 394 4.60 -19.62 -4.53
C LYS A 394 4.24 -20.80 -3.65
N THR A 395 5.07 -21.84 -3.65
CA THR A 395 4.95 -22.97 -2.72
C THR A 395 5.86 -22.72 -1.51
N GLU A 396 5.31 -22.91 -0.31
CA GLU A 396 5.99 -22.80 0.97
C GLU A 396 5.77 -24.10 1.75
N THR A 397 6.84 -24.72 2.23
CA THR A 397 6.79 -25.91 3.07
C THR A 397 7.36 -25.57 4.44
N MET A 398 6.58 -25.80 5.50
CA MET A 398 6.90 -25.33 6.85
C MET A 398 6.60 -26.38 7.90
N PRO A 399 7.44 -26.50 8.96
CA PRO A 399 7.16 -27.37 10.10
C PRO A 399 6.05 -26.78 10.96
N VAL A 400 5.07 -27.61 11.31
CA VAL A 400 3.97 -27.31 12.23
C VAL A 400 3.95 -28.36 13.32
N ALA A 401 3.74 -27.93 14.58
CA ALA A 401 3.60 -28.84 15.73
C ALA A 401 2.48 -28.36 16.64
N TRP A 402 1.70 -29.29 17.15
CA TRP A 402 0.64 -29.02 18.10
C TRP A 402 1.07 -29.52 19.49
N ASP A 403 1.54 -28.61 20.34
CA ASP A 403 2.16 -28.93 21.65
C ASP A 403 1.29 -28.55 22.85
N LYS A 404 0.17 -27.82 22.64
CA LYS A 404 -0.68 -27.29 23.71
C LYS A 404 -2.11 -27.78 23.65
N ALA A 405 -2.59 -28.17 22.48
CA ALA A 405 -3.94 -28.67 22.33
C ALA A 405 -4.01 -30.12 22.89
N PRO A 406 -5.05 -30.47 23.65
CA PRO A 406 -5.26 -31.84 24.09
C PRO A 406 -5.56 -32.78 22.91
N ALA A 407 -5.37 -34.09 23.10
CA ALA A 407 -5.76 -35.08 22.10
C ALA A 407 -7.27 -34.95 21.79
N GLY A 408 -7.63 -35.01 20.50
CA GLY A 408 -9.00 -34.82 20.05
C GLY A 408 -9.12 -34.55 18.56
N SER A 409 -10.33 -34.28 18.12
CA SER A 409 -10.67 -33.94 16.74
C SER A 409 -10.84 -32.43 16.59
N TYR A 410 -10.18 -31.86 15.60
CA TYR A 410 -10.14 -30.41 15.36
C TYR A 410 -10.36 -30.09 13.89
N LYS A 411 -10.74 -28.85 13.60
CA LYS A 411 -10.58 -28.25 12.26
C LYS A 411 -9.19 -27.65 12.13
N ALA A 412 -8.55 -27.82 10.98
CA ALA A 412 -7.33 -27.07 10.66
C ALA A 412 -7.72 -25.80 9.92
N ALA A 413 -7.13 -24.68 10.34
CA ALA A 413 -7.42 -23.38 9.76
C ALA A 413 -6.16 -22.53 9.54
N LEU A 414 -6.29 -21.53 8.66
CA LEU A 414 -5.25 -20.58 8.28
C LEU A 414 -5.75 -19.16 8.48
N GLY A 415 -4.87 -18.27 8.92
CA GLY A 415 -5.17 -16.85 9.07
C GLY A 415 -3.98 -15.94 8.77
N LEU A 416 -4.27 -14.76 8.21
CA LEU A 416 -3.29 -13.72 7.95
C LEU A 416 -3.61 -12.47 8.80
N PHE A 417 -2.59 -11.94 9.49
CA PHE A 417 -2.70 -10.91 10.52
C PHE A 417 -1.83 -9.71 10.18
N LEU A 418 -2.18 -8.52 10.67
CA LEU A 418 -1.29 -7.35 10.59
C LEU A 418 -0.07 -7.53 11.49
N ASN A 419 -0.29 -8.03 12.71
CA ASN A 419 0.79 -8.27 13.68
C ASN A 419 0.45 -9.44 14.62
N GLU A 420 1.44 -9.90 15.38
CA GLU A 420 1.30 -11.06 16.27
C GLU A 420 0.44 -10.81 17.52
N LYS A 421 0.11 -9.54 17.81
CA LYS A 421 -0.75 -9.16 18.95
C LYS A 421 -2.23 -9.19 18.59
N ASP A 422 -2.57 -9.26 17.30
CA ASP A 422 -3.96 -9.32 16.86
C ASP A 422 -4.60 -10.61 17.33
N ALA A 423 -5.82 -10.51 17.83
CA ALA A 423 -6.60 -11.65 18.28
C ALA A 423 -7.04 -12.51 17.08
N ASP A 424 -7.52 -11.87 16.04
CA ASP A 424 -8.15 -12.49 14.87
C ASP A 424 -7.45 -12.08 13.55
N PRO A 425 -7.51 -12.96 12.52
CA PRO A 425 -7.02 -12.64 11.18
C PRO A 425 -7.74 -11.45 10.55
N VAL A 426 -6.95 -10.52 10.01
CA VAL A 426 -7.44 -9.28 9.41
C VAL A 426 -7.60 -9.41 7.90
N TYR A 427 -6.63 -10.07 7.25
CA TYR A 427 -6.61 -10.18 5.80
C TYR A 427 -7.62 -11.19 5.28
N ARG A 428 -8.26 -10.84 4.19
CA ARG A 428 -9.19 -11.70 3.45
C ARG A 428 -8.46 -12.31 2.26
N LEU A 429 -8.73 -13.59 2.03
CA LEU A 429 -8.20 -14.37 0.92
C LEU A 429 -9.29 -14.57 -0.14
N GLY A 430 -8.91 -14.69 -1.41
CA GLY A 430 -9.79 -15.02 -2.52
C GLY A 430 -10.24 -16.50 -2.51
N ILE A 431 -10.61 -17.01 -1.36
CA ILE A 431 -11.12 -18.37 -1.16
C ILE A 431 -12.31 -18.38 -0.21
N GLN A 432 -13.17 -19.40 -0.33
CA GLN A 432 -14.29 -19.67 0.56
C GLN A 432 -13.82 -20.23 1.92
N GLY A 433 -14.76 -20.44 2.85
CA GLY A 433 -14.50 -21.10 4.13
C GLY A 433 -14.04 -20.18 5.25
N ARG A 434 -14.24 -18.86 5.12
CA ARG A 434 -13.90 -17.88 6.15
C ARG A 434 -14.91 -17.93 7.31
N THR A 435 -14.43 -18.17 8.51
CA THR A 435 -15.23 -18.14 9.75
C THR A 435 -15.56 -16.69 10.17
N ALA A 436 -16.50 -16.53 11.10
CA ALA A 436 -16.88 -15.22 11.63
C ALA A 436 -15.71 -14.48 12.30
N ASN A 437 -14.78 -15.22 12.94
CA ASN A 437 -13.56 -14.71 13.55
C ASN A 437 -12.34 -14.67 12.60
N GLY A 438 -12.58 -14.82 11.29
CA GLY A 438 -11.58 -14.50 10.25
C GLY A 438 -10.69 -15.62 9.78
N TRP A 439 -10.73 -16.80 10.40
CA TRP A 439 -9.96 -17.97 9.99
C TRP A 439 -10.53 -18.62 8.74
N TYR A 440 -9.69 -19.20 7.89
CA TYR A 440 -10.09 -20.01 6.74
C TYR A 440 -9.92 -21.48 7.08
N VAL A 441 -11.01 -22.23 7.10
CA VAL A 441 -11.00 -23.68 7.39
C VAL A 441 -10.43 -24.42 6.17
N LEU A 442 -9.31 -25.12 6.37
CA LEU A 442 -8.65 -25.96 5.35
C LEU A 442 -9.15 -27.40 5.42
N SER A 443 -9.42 -27.90 6.62
CA SER A 443 -9.97 -29.23 6.85
C SER A 443 -10.93 -29.21 8.03
N ASP A 444 -12.09 -29.82 7.87
CA ASP A 444 -13.06 -29.93 8.94
C ASP A 444 -12.67 -30.96 10.01
N LYS A 445 -11.67 -31.81 9.70
CA LYS A 445 -11.24 -32.86 10.62
C LYS A 445 -9.75 -33.16 10.51
N ILE A 446 -9.04 -32.96 11.62
CA ILE A 446 -7.71 -33.45 11.90
C ILE A 446 -7.75 -34.15 13.25
N GLU A 447 -7.21 -35.37 13.37
CA GLU A 447 -7.09 -36.09 14.63
C GLU A 447 -5.74 -35.81 15.26
N LEU A 448 -5.73 -35.26 16.48
CA LEU A 448 -4.56 -35.08 17.30
C LEU A 448 -4.51 -36.19 18.36
N GLY A 449 -3.55 -37.09 18.23
CA GLY A 449 -3.21 -38.13 19.25
C GLY A 449 -2.18 -37.63 20.25
N ASN A 450 -2.02 -38.39 21.31
CA ASN A 450 -0.97 -38.18 22.33
C ASN A 450 0.43 -38.45 21.76
#